data_be95e585a217e79ac0a60001846c6bc8
#
_entry.id   be95e585a217e79ac0a60001846c6bc8
#
_cell.length_a   1.000
_cell.length_b   1.000
_cell.length_c   1.000
_cell.angle_alpha   90.00
_cell.angle_beta   90.00
_cell.angle_gamma   90.00
#
_symmetry.space_group_name_H-M   'P 1'
#
loop_
_entity.id
_entity.type
_entity.pdbx_description
1 polymer ?
#
loop_
_entity_poly.entity_id
_entity_poly.type
_entity_poly.pdbx_seq_one_letter_code
_entity_poly.pdbx_strand_id
1 'polypeptide(L)'
;MTDTSVRLPDSAWRTRFRRRLMAWFRRNARNLPWRRTRDPYAVWVSEIMLQQTQVVTVVGYYERFLAAFPTLADLAAAGEQQVLRLWEGLGYYRRARQLHAAAKIIVAEHGGEFPRHPEQIRSLPGIGRYTAGAIASIA
;
A
#
# COMPACT_ATOMS: atom_id res chain seq x y z
N MET A 1 -3.58 42.22 -10.31
CA MET A 1 -2.91 41.02 -9.91
C MET A 1 -3.73 39.83 -10.32
N THR A 2 -3.18 39.04 -11.18
CA THR A 2 -3.86 37.83 -11.59
C THR A 2 -3.60 36.77 -10.54
N ASP A 3 -4.65 36.16 -10.12
CA ASP A 3 -4.55 35.00 -9.28
C ASP A 3 -4.04 33.84 -10.13
N THR A 4 -2.73 33.70 -10.20
CA THR A 4 -2.09 32.59 -10.86
C THR A 4 -1.97 31.40 -9.95
N SER A 5 -2.39 31.58 -8.69
CA SER A 5 -2.39 30.46 -7.78
C SER A 5 -3.38 29.41 -8.24
N VAL A 6 -3.15 28.21 -7.81
CA VAL A 6 -4.05 27.10 -8.05
C VAL A 6 -5.42 27.49 -7.50
N ARG A 7 -6.34 27.76 -8.39
CA ARG A 7 -7.72 27.91 -7.98
C ARG A 7 -8.22 26.54 -7.56
N LEU A 8 -8.68 26.47 -6.35
CA LEU A 8 -9.42 25.27 -5.96
C LEU A 8 -10.64 25.16 -6.87
N PRO A 9 -10.93 23.97 -7.38
CA PRO A 9 -12.11 23.77 -8.19
C PRO A 9 -13.36 24.27 -7.49
N ASP A 10 -14.32 24.76 -8.24
CA ASP A 10 -15.56 25.21 -7.68
C ASP A 10 -16.34 24.05 -7.01
N SER A 11 -17.38 24.38 -6.27
CA SER A 11 -18.16 23.40 -5.54
C SER A 11 -18.83 22.40 -6.47
N ALA A 12 -19.27 22.85 -7.66
CA ALA A 12 -19.90 21.96 -8.63
C ALA A 12 -18.92 20.94 -9.16
N TRP A 13 -17.68 21.35 -9.46
CA TRP A 13 -16.64 20.43 -9.90
C TRP A 13 -16.31 19.42 -8.80
N ARG A 14 -16.16 19.87 -7.56
CA ARG A 14 -15.88 18.99 -6.42
C ARG A 14 -16.97 17.93 -6.26
N THR A 15 -18.22 18.36 -6.38
CA THR A 15 -19.37 17.45 -6.26
C THR A 15 -19.35 16.40 -7.36
N ARG A 16 -19.10 16.83 -8.61
CA ARG A 16 -19.02 15.90 -9.74
C ARG A 16 -17.86 14.91 -9.57
N PHE A 17 -16.69 15.42 -9.18
CA PHE A 17 -15.51 14.58 -8.98
C PHE A 17 -15.76 13.55 -7.88
N ARG A 18 -16.28 14.01 -6.73
CA ARG A 18 -16.60 13.13 -5.62
C ARG A 18 -17.61 12.07 -6.03
N ARG A 19 -18.63 12.46 -6.77
CA ARG A 19 -19.65 11.54 -7.24
C ARG A 19 -19.07 10.48 -8.17
N ARG A 20 -18.22 10.89 -9.09
CA ARG A 20 -17.53 9.96 -10.01
C ARG A 20 -16.62 9.00 -9.24
N LEU A 21 -15.86 9.53 -8.30
CA LEU A 21 -14.97 8.72 -7.47
C LEU A 21 -15.76 7.71 -6.65
N MET A 22 -16.84 8.14 -6.02
CA MET A 22 -17.69 7.25 -5.24
C MET A 22 -18.37 6.20 -6.11
N ALA A 23 -18.81 6.58 -7.30
CA ALA A 23 -19.42 5.63 -8.23
C ALA A 23 -18.39 4.59 -8.68
N TRP A 24 -17.17 5.02 -9.01
CA TRP A 24 -16.08 4.11 -9.35
C TRP A 24 -15.79 3.18 -8.19
N PHE A 25 -15.68 3.74 -6.98
CA PHE A 25 -15.39 2.97 -5.78
C PHE A 25 -16.46 1.90 -5.52
N ARG A 26 -17.75 2.26 -5.65
CA ARG A 26 -18.85 1.30 -5.47
C ARG A 26 -18.79 0.17 -6.49
N ARG A 27 -18.49 0.51 -7.76
CA ARG A 27 -18.38 -0.50 -8.81
C ARG A 27 -17.21 -1.44 -8.60
N ASN A 28 -16.10 -0.93 -8.05
CA ASN A 28 -14.84 -1.66 -7.99
C ASN A 28 -14.45 -2.12 -6.59
N ALA A 29 -15.19 -1.71 -5.55
CA ALA A 29 -14.83 -2.01 -4.17
C ALA A 29 -14.69 -3.51 -3.91
N ARG A 30 -15.56 -4.34 -4.51
CA ARG A 30 -15.50 -5.79 -4.37
C ARG A 30 -14.40 -6.42 -5.22
N ASN A 31 -13.96 -5.70 -6.26
CA ASN A 31 -13.00 -6.18 -7.23
C ASN A 31 -11.60 -5.65 -7.00
N LEU A 32 -11.40 -4.85 -5.93
CA LEU A 32 -10.05 -4.41 -5.59
C LEU A 32 -9.21 -5.62 -5.22
N PRO A 33 -8.01 -5.76 -5.81
CA PRO A 33 -7.21 -6.98 -5.62
C PRO A 33 -6.95 -7.32 -4.16
N TRP A 34 -6.66 -6.30 -3.35
CA TRP A 34 -6.34 -6.51 -1.93
C TRP A 34 -7.56 -6.85 -1.07
N ARG A 35 -8.77 -6.73 -1.59
CA ARG A 35 -9.98 -7.12 -0.86
C ARG A 35 -10.34 -8.58 -1.07
N ARG A 36 -9.72 -9.23 -2.04
CA ARG A 36 -9.95 -10.65 -2.34
C ARG A 36 -9.03 -11.57 -1.57
N THR A 37 -8.10 -11.03 -0.83
CA THR A 37 -7.10 -11.80 -0.12
C THR A 37 -7.18 -11.58 1.38
N ARG A 38 -6.81 -12.62 2.13
CA ARG A 38 -6.59 -12.53 3.57
C ARG A 38 -5.13 -12.77 3.92
N ASP A 39 -4.27 -12.83 2.92
CA ASP A 39 -2.83 -12.95 3.11
C ASP A 39 -2.30 -11.68 3.76
N PRO A 40 -1.77 -11.76 4.98
CA PRO A 40 -1.25 -10.58 5.68
C PRO A 40 -0.18 -9.83 4.89
N TYR A 41 0.66 -10.54 4.16
CA TYR A 41 1.68 -9.94 3.32
C TYR A 41 1.05 -9.06 2.23
N ALA A 42 0.09 -9.60 1.50
CA ALA A 42 -0.56 -8.87 0.42
C ALA A 42 -1.35 -7.67 0.95
N VAL A 43 -2.06 -7.84 2.07
CA VAL A 43 -2.77 -6.75 2.73
C VAL A 43 -1.81 -5.65 3.14
N TRP A 44 -0.68 -6.01 3.73
CA TRP A 44 0.35 -5.06 4.17
C TRP A 44 0.90 -4.24 2.99
N VAL A 45 1.23 -4.90 1.89
CA VAL A 45 1.70 -4.20 0.68
C VAL A 45 0.67 -3.16 0.23
N SER A 46 -0.61 -3.55 0.17
CA SER A 46 -1.67 -2.62 -0.23
C SER A 46 -1.79 -1.43 0.73
N GLU A 47 -1.71 -1.67 2.03
CA GLU A 47 -1.82 -0.62 3.04
C GLU A 47 -0.68 0.40 2.92
N ILE A 48 0.53 -0.07 2.68
CA ILE A 48 1.68 0.83 2.52
C ILE A 48 1.56 1.62 1.22
N MET A 49 1.14 0.98 0.12
CA MET A 49 0.97 1.68 -1.16
C MET A 49 -0.15 2.72 -1.10
N LEU A 50 -1.22 2.44 -0.34
CA LEU A 50 -2.36 3.34 -0.23
C LEU A 50 -2.08 4.56 0.64
N GLN A 51 -0.99 4.57 1.41
CA GLN A 51 -0.58 5.75 2.14
C GLN A 51 -0.22 6.86 1.15
N GLN A 52 -0.97 7.97 1.20
CA GLN A 52 -0.76 9.16 0.38
C GLN A 52 -0.82 8.90 -1.14
N THR A 53 -1.44 7.81 -1.56
CA THR A 53 -1.60 7.48 -2.97
C THR A 53 -3.04 7.04 -3.24
N GLN A 54 -3.58 7.51 -4.37
CA GLN A 54 -4.96 7.21 -4.73
C GLN A 54 -5.13 5.74 -5.12
N VAL A 55 -6.28 5.19 -4.78
CA VAL A 55 -6.63 3.78 -5.03
C VAL A 55 -6.43 3.41 -6.50
N VAL A 56 -6.91 4.25 -7.41
CA VAL A 56 -6.85 3.96 -8.85
C VAL A 56 -5.40 3.81 -9.34
N THR A 57 -4.48 4.57 -8.75
CA THR A 57 -3.06 4.49 -9.08
C THR A 57 -2.43 3.22 -8.49
N VAL A 58 -2.82 2.86 -7.29
CA VAL A 58 -2.23 1.74 -6.56
C VAL A 58 -2.52 0.38 -7.21
N VAL A 59 -3.70 0.21 -7.83
CA VAL A 59 -4.10 -1.09 -8.38
C VAL A 59 -3.01 -1.71 -9.28
N GLY A 60 -2.54 -0.95 -10.26
CA GLY A 60 -1.51 -1.44 -11.18
C GLY A 60 -0.18 -1.74 -10.50
N TYR A 61 0.24 -0.88 -9.59
CA TYR A 61 1.48 -1.07 -8.83
C TYR A 61 1.41 -2.29 -7.93
N TYR A 62 0.29 -2.46 -7.24
CA TYR A 62 0.07 -3.61 -6.37
C TYR A 62 0.15 -4.92 -7.15
N GLU A 63 -0.54 -4.99 -8.29
CA GLU A 63 -0.55 -6.20 -9.11
C GLU A 63 0.85 -6.55 -9.63
N ARG A 64 1.59 -5.56 -10.11
CA ARG A 64 2.96 -5.78 -10.60
C ARG A 64 3.91 -6.16 -9.47
N PHE A 65 3.75 -5.53 -8.30
CA PHE A 65 4.59 -5.82 -7.14
C PHE A 65 4.40 -7.26 -6.67
N LEU A 66 3.15 -7.71 -6.53
CA LEU A 66 2.88 -9.08 -6.11
C LEU A 66 3.20 -10.11 -7.18
N ALA A 67 3.16 -9.73 -8.47
CA ALA A 67 3.63 -10.60 -9.54
C ALA A 67 5.14 -10.84 -9.45
N ALA A 68 5.89 -9.79 -9.11
CA ALA A 68 7.35 -9.88 -8.96
C ALA A 68 7.74 -10.54 -7.63
N PHE A 69 7.02 -10.24 -6.55
CA PHE A 69 7.29 -10.75 -5.21
C PHE A 69 6.02 -11.38 -4.63
N PRO A 70 5.67 -12.61 -5.08
CA PRO A 70 4.42 -13.25 -4.65
C PRO A 70 4.35 -13.54 -3.16
N THR A 71 5.51 -13.75 -2.52
CA THR A 71 5.59 -14.07 -1.10
C THR A 71 6.50 -13.09 -0.37
N LEU A 72 6.32 -13.05 0.94
CA LEU A 72 7.19 -12.27 1.82
C LEU A 72 8.67 -12.65 1.64
N ALA A 73 8.95 -13.95 1.50
CA ALA A 73 10.30 -14.44 1.31
C ALA A 73 10.91 -13.91 0.00
N ASP A 74 10.11 -13.85 -1.06
CA ASP A 74 10.56 -13.31 -2.34
C ASP A 74 10.95 -11.83 -2.21
N LEU A 75 10.15 -11.06 -1.50
CA LEU A 75 10.46 -9.65 -1.26
C LEU A 75 11.72 -9.50 -0.43
N ALA A 76 11.86 -10.28 0.64
CA ALA A 76 13.03 -10.22 1.51
C ALA A 76 14.31 -10.57 0.77
N ALA A 77 14.24 -11.53 -0.15
CA ALA A 77 15.40 -11.98 -0.93
C ALA A 77 15.76 -11.02 -2.08
N ALA A 78 14.86 -10.11 -2.44
CA ALA A 78 15.09 -9.19 -3.55
C ALA A 78 16.15 -8.13 -3.20
N GLY A 79 16.81 -7.60 -4.23
CA GLY A 79 17.70 -6.45 -4.05
C GLY A 79 16.91 -5.17 -3.88
N GLU A 80 17.46 -4.21 -3.14
CA GLU A 80 16.80 -2.92 -2.90
C GLU A 80 16.47 -2.22 -4.21
N GLN A 81 17.38 -2.24 -5.18
CA GLN A 81 17.15 -1.58 -6.47
C GLN A 81 15.97 -2.18 -7.22
N GLN A 82 15.78 -3.47 -7.13
CA GLN A 82 14.66 -4.14 -7.75
C GLN A 82 13.33 -3.72 -7.11
N VAL A 83 13.31 -3.62 -5.80
CA VAL A 83 12.12 -3.15 -5.06
C VAL A 83 11.79 -1.71 -5.43
N LEU A 84 12.80 -0.84 -5.44
CA LEU A 84 12.62 0.57 -5.79
C LEU A 84 12.13 0.75 -7.23
N ARG A 85 12.59 -0.09 -8.14
CA ARG A 85 12.17 -0.04 -9.54
C ARG A 85 10.66 -0.31 -9.68
N LEU A 86 10.14 -1.26 -8.94
CA LEU A 86 8.71 -1.56 -8.95
C LEU A 86 7.88 -0.49 -8.24
N TRP A 87 8.51 0.35 -7.45
CA TRP A 87 7.87 1.46 -6.76
C TRP A 87 7.96 2.77 -7.54
N GLU A 88 8.71 2.78 -8.62
CA GLU A 88 9.00 3.97 -9.41
C GLU A 88 7.71 4.62 -9.90
N GLY A 89 7.54 5.91 -9.61
CA GLY A 89 6.34 6.65 -9.95
C GLY A 89 5.33 6.81 -8.82
N LEU A 90 5.39 5.96 -7.79
CA LEU A 90 4.52 6.13 -6.61
C LEU A 90 4.99 7.26 -5.69
N GLY A 91 6.29 7.56 -5.70
CA GLY A 91 6.86 8.54 -4.79
C GLY A 91 7.04 8.02 -3.37
N TYR A 92 7.57 8.88 -2.51
CA TYR A 92 7.80 8.54 -1.10
C TYR A 92 8.55 7.21 -0.95
N TYR A 93 9.72 7.11 -1.58
CA TYR A 93 10.49 5.86 -1.70
C TYR A 93 10.93 5.30 -0.34
N ARG A 94 10.92 6.12 0.70
CA ARG A 94 11.16 5.65 2.05
C ARG A 94 10.22 4.53 2.44
N ARG A 95 8.97 4.59 1.99
CA ARG A 95 8.00 3.52 2.22
C ARG A 95 8.47 2.19 1.65
N ALA A 96 8.98 2.21 0.43
CA ALA A 96 9.50 1.00 -0.22
C ALA A 96 10.70 0.43 0.54
N ARG A 97 11.61 1.30 0.98
CA ARG A 97 12.77 0.86 1.75
C ARG A 97 12.38 0.26 3.09
N GLN A 98 11.43 0.87 3.77
CA GLN A 98 10.96 0.36 5.07
C GLN A 98 10.21 -0.96 4.89
N LEU A 99 9.41 -1.08 3.84
CA LEU A 99 8.72 -2.32 3.49
C LEU A 99 9.73 -3.45 3.30
N HIS A 100 10.77 -3.21 2.52
CA HIS A 100 11.82 -4.18 2.24
C HIS A 100 12.60 -4.55 3.51
N ALA A 101 12.96 -3.57 4.32
CA ALA A 101 13.64 -3.80 5.59
C ALA A 101 12.78 -4.63 6.54
N ALA A 102 11.50 -4.32 6.64
CA ALA A 102 10.57 -5.06 7.48
C ALA A 102 10.42 -6.52 7.00
N ALA A 103 10.37 -6.74 5.69
CA ALA A 103 10.31 -8.09 5.14
C ALA A 103 11.50 -8.93 5.55
N LYS A 104 12.69 -8.35 5.53
CA LYS A 104 13.91 -9.03 5.98
C LYS A 104 13.86 -9.39 7.46
N ILE A 105 13.32 -8.50 8.29
CA ILE A 105 13.15 -8.75 9.71
C ILE A 105 12.17 -9.90 9.96
N ILE A 106 11.06 -9.92 9.23
CA ILE A 106 10.07 -10.98 9.38
C ILE A 106 10.67 -12.34 9.03
N VAL A 107 11.44 -12.41 7.97
CA VAL A 107 12.11 -13.66 7.60
C VAL A 107 13.12 -14.08 8.65
N ALA A 108 13.91 -13.13 9.16
CA ALA A 108 14.98 -13.43 10.11
C ALA A 108 14.45 -13.76 11.53
N GLU A 109 13.42 -13.05 11.98
CA GLU A 109 12.96 -13.12 13.37
C GLU A 109 11.64 -13.85 13.57
N HIS A 110 10.83 -13.98 12.52
CA HIS A 110 9.51 -14.60 12.60
C HIS A 110 9.36 -15.82 11.66
N GLY A 111 10.47 -16.33 11.18
CA GLY A 111 10.47 -17.55 10.36
C GLY A 111 9.78 -17.39 9.00
N GLY A 112 9.64 -16.18 8.52
CA GLY A 112 8.99 -15.90 7.24
C GLY A 112 7.47 -15.79 7.33
N GLU A 113 6.89 -15.96 8.51
CA GLU A 113 5.47 -15.77 8.73
C GLU A 113 5.21 -14.38 9.29
N PHE A 114 4.22 -13.71 8.71
CA PHE A 114 3.84 -12.38 9.18
C PHE A 114 3.29 -12.48 10.61
N PRO A 115 3.80 -11.65 11.54
CA PRO A 115 3.31 -11.71 12.91
C PRO A 115 1.82 -11.36 12.98
N ARG A 116 1.10 -11.99 13.90
CA ARG A 116 -0.36 -11.84 14.02
C ARG A 116 -0.79 -10.84 15.08
N HIS A 117 0.09 -10.58 16.04
CA HIS A 117 -0.23 -9.65 17.11
C HIS A 117 0.05 -8.21 16.69
N PRO A 118 -0.89 -7.27 16.89
CA PRO A 118 -0.70 -5.88 16.47
C PRO A 118 0.58 -5.25 17.02
N GLU A 119 0.97 -5.60 18.22
CA GLU A 119 2.18 -5.05 18.81
C GLU A 119 3.44 -5.48 18.09
N GLN A 120 3.49 -6.74 17.67
CA GLN A 120 4.62 -7.25 16.90
C GLN A 120 4.66 -6.64 15.51
N ILE A 121 3.49 -6.49 14.88
CA ILE A 121 3.38 -5.85 13.58
C ILE A 121 3.84 -4.41 13.66
N ARG A 122 3.41 -3.70 14.70
CA ARG A 122 3.74 -2.29 14.90
C ARG A 122 5.23 -2.04 15.14
N SER A 123 5.94 -3.03 15.65
CA SER A 123 7.38 -2.92 15.88
C SER A 123 8.20 -2.92 14.59
N LEU A 124 7.59 -3.29 13.46
CA LEU A 124 8.29 -3.37 12.19
C LEU A 124 8.51 -1.98 11.59
N PRO A 125 9.62 -1.78 10.84
CA PRO A 125 9.88 -0.50 10.19
C PRO A 125 8.72 -0.04 9.31
N GLY A 126 8.35 1.23 9.45
CA GLY A 126 7.33 1.85 8.61
C GLY A 126 5.89 1.50 8.94
N ILE A 127 5.64 0.72 9.97
CA ILE A 127 4.28 0.34 10.34
C ILE A 127 3.84 1.11 11.58
N GLY A 128 2.82 1.94 11.41
CA GLY A 128 2.20 2.65 12.52
C GLY A 128 1.06 1.85 13.13
N ARG A 129 0.47 2.42 14.19
CA ARG A 129 -0.63 1.79 14.94
C ARG A 129 -1.83 1.47 14.03
N TYR A 130 -2.20 2.40 13.16
CA TYR A 130 -3.36 2.22 12.28
C TYR A 130 -3.14 1.06 11.32
N THR A 131 -1.99 1.05 10.65
CA THR A 131 -1.66 0.00 9.69
C THR A 131 -1.56 -1.37 10.35
N ALA A 132 -0.95 -1.42 11.54
CA ALA A 132 -0.85 -2.66 12.30
C ALA A 132 -2.24 -3.21 12.65
N GLY A 133 -3.15 -2.33 13.09
CA GLY A 133 -4.52 -2.71 13.38
C GLY A 133 -5.28 -3.20 12.16
N ALA A 134 -5.11 -2.52 11.02
CA ALA A 134 -5.75 -2.90 9.77
C ALA A 134 -5.29 -4.28 9.31
N ILE A 135 -4.00 -4.55 9.35
CA ILE A 135 -3.45 -5.86 8.96
C ILE A 135 -3.98 -6.95 9.88
N ALA A 136 -3.93 -6.73 11.18
CA ALA A 136 -4.36 -7.71 12.17
C ALA A 136 -5.85 -8.04 12.05
N SER A 137 -6.69 -7.05 11.71
CA SER A 137 -8.14 -7.26 11.62
C SER A 137 -8.56 -7.95 10.34
N ILE A 138 -7.82 -7.77 9.25
CA ILE A 138 -8.15 -8.33 7.94
C ILE A 138 -7.57 -9.74 7.78
N ALA A 139 -6.36 -9.91 8.24
CA ALA A 139 -5.67 -11.21 8.21
C ALA A 139 -6.06 -12.08 9.41
#